data_8b2188d954737d9516e977f52267bf3f
#
_entry.id   8b2188d954737d9516e977f52267bf3f
#
_cell.length_a   1.000
_cell.length_b   1.000
_cell.length_c   1.000
_cell.angle_alpha   90.00
_cell.angle_beta   90.00
_cell.angle_gamma   90.00
#
_symmetry.space_group_name_H-M   'P 1'
#
loop_
_entity.id
_entity.type
_entity.pdbx_description
1 polymer ?
#
loop_
_entity_poly.entity_id
_entity_poly.type
_entity_poly.pdbx_seq_one_letter_code
_entity_poly.pdbx_strand_id
1 'polypeptide(L)'
;MANTDFNSQEYLEKLNAYWRAANYLAAAQLYMLENPLLREPLTRDQVKKKIVGHWGTVPGQNFIYAHMNRAINKYDLDMVLISGPGHGGNFFVANSYLEGHYSEIYPNVSLDKDGMTRLCKQFSFPCGISSHVAPETPGSINEGGELGYSIAHAFGSVFDNPDLITTVIVGDGEAETGPLATAWHSNKFLNPATDGAVLPILH
;
A
#
# COMPACT_ATOMS: atom_id res chain seq x y z
N MET A 1 -27.43 -2.51 -5.14
CA MET A 1 -26.26 -1.89 -5.80
C MET A 1 -26.42 -2.05 -7.30
N ALA A 2 -26.13 -1.03 -8.12
CA ALA A 2 -26.15 -1.17 -9.56
C ALA A 2 -25.20 -2.31 -9.97
N ASN A 3 -25.60 -3.09 -10.98
CA ASN A 3 -24.84 -4.24 -11.47
C ASN A 3 -23.55 -3.72 -12.14
N THR A 4 -22.47 -3.55 -11.37
CA THR A 4 -21.18 -3.03 -11.85
C THR A 4 -20.49 -4.11 -12.69
N ASP A 5 -20.27 -3.84 -13.97
CA ASP A 5 -19.43 -4.71 -14.80
C ASP A 5 -17.94 -4.39 -14.55
N PHE A 6 -17.31 -5.17 -13.69
CA PHE A 6 -15.89 -5.05 -13.32
C PHE A 6 -14.91 -5.35 -14.48
N ASN A 7 -15.40 -5.83 -15.62
CA ASN A 7 -14.61 -6.08 -16.82
C ASN A 7 -14.88 -5.06 -17.93
N SER A 8 -15.82 -4.12 -17.72
CA SER A 8 -16.10 -3.08 -18.70
C SER A 8 -14.88 -2.19 -18.93
N GLN A 9 -14.77 -1.66 -20.13
CA GLN A 9 -13.73 -0.70 -20.50
C GLN A 9 -13.76 0.53 -19.58
N GLU A 10 -14.95 1.03 -19.26
CA GLU A 10 -15.12 2.17 -18.34
C GLU A 10 -14.56 1.88 -16.94
N TYR A 11 -14.83 0.71 -16.39
CA TYR A 11 -14.30 0.32 -15.09
C TYR A 11 -12.79 0.21 -15.11
N LEU A 12 -12.23 -0.41 -16.14
CA LEU A 12 -10.77 -0.56 -16.28
C LEU A 12 -10.06 0.78 -16.47
N GLU A 13 -10.69 1.73 -17.16
CA GLU A 13 -10.19 3.11 -17.28
C GLU A 13 -10.16 3.83 -15.93
N LYS A 14 -11.21 3.68 -15.10
CA LYS A 14 -11.25 4.23 -13.73
C LYS A 14 -10.20 3.59 -12.83
N LEU A 15 -10.03 2.26 -12.92
CA LEU A 15 -9.00 1.54 -12.18
C LEU A 15 -7.58 2.03 -12.56
N ASN A 16 -7.34 2.21 -13.85
CA ASN A 16 -6.07 2.76 -14.34
C ASN A 16 -5.87 4.22 -13.89
N ALA A 17 -6.93 5.04 -13.87
CA ALA A 17 -6.86 6.40 -13.35
C ALA A 17 -6.51 6.43 -11.86
N TYR A 18 -7.11 5.55 -11.06
CA TYR A 18 -6.79 5.38 -9.65
C TYR A 18 -5.33 4.97 -9.45
N TRP A 19 -4.86 3.94 -10.15
CA TRP A 19 -3.47 3.49 -10.09
C TRP A 19 -2.47 4.60 -10.44
N ARG A 20 -2.77 5.39 -11.48
CA ARG A 20 -1.94 6.55 -11.87
C ARG A 20 -1.94 7.64 -10.82
N ALA A 21 -3.08 7.91 -10.18
CA ALA A 21 -3.18 8.89 -9.09
C ALA A 21 -2.37 8.45 -7.87
N ALA A 22 -2.47 7.17 -7.48
CA ALA A 22 -1.70 6.60 -6.39
C ALA A 22 -0.19 6.68 -6.66
N ASN A 23 0.25 6.35 -7.87
CA ASN A 23 1.65 6.48 -8.29
C ASN A 23 2.12 7.93 -8.26
N TYR A 24 1.31 8.85 -8.78
CA TYR A 24 1.64 10.27 -8.75
C TYR A 24 1.79 10.78 -7.32
N LEU A 25 0.84 10.45 -6.45
CA LEU A 25 0.87 10.90 -5.06
C LEU A 25 2.06 10.28 -4.29
N ALA A 26 2.37 9.01 -4.54
CA ALA A 26 3.54 8.37 -3.97
C ALA A 26 4.85 9.04 -4.41
N ALA A 27 4.97 9.41 -5.69
CA ALA A 27 6.09 10.18 -6.19
C ALA A 27 6.15 11.60 -5.60
N ALA A 28 5.00 12.28 -5.50
CA ALA A 28 4.91 13.60 -4.91
C ALA A 28 5.38 13.62 -3.45
N GLN A 29 5.06 12.60 -2.67
CA GLN A 29 5.55 12.43 -1.31
C GLN A 29 7.09 12.38 -1.24
N LEU A 30 7.74 11.73 -2.22
CA LEU A 30 9.20 11.62 -2.26
C LEU A 30 9.87 12.94 -2.62
N TYR A 31 9.33 13.65 -3.59
CA TYR A 31 10.06 14.72 -4.26
C TYR A 31 9.57 16.12 -3.94
N MET A 32 8.29 16.32 -3.61
CA MET A 32 7.68 17.65 -3.57
C MET A 32 7.57 18.21 -2.15
N LEU A 33 7.84 19.51 -2.03
CA LEU A 33 7.56 20.31 -0.84
C LEU A 33 6.28 21.12 -1.02
N GLU A 34 6.09 21.67 -2.21
CA GLU A 34 4.95 22.53 -2.55
C GLU A 34 4.47 22.25 -3.96
N ASN A 35 3.34 22.86 -4.35
CA ASN A 35 2.74 22.73 -5.67
C ASN A 35 2.48 21.26 -6.11
N PRO A 36 1.97 20.38 -5.21
CA PRO A 36 1.82 18.96 -5.53
C PRO A 36 0.82 18.67 -6.65
N LEU A 37 -0.02 19.65 -7.03
CA LEU A 37 -0.95 19.52 -8.15
C LEU A 37 -0.39 20.10 -9.46
N LEU A 38 0.86 20.58 -9.47
CA LEU A 38 1.53 21.16 -10.63
C LEU A 38 0.68 22.22 -11.37
N ARG A 39 -0.05 23.04 -10.62
CA ARG A 39 -0.87 24.12 -11.19
C ARG A 39 -0.04 25.27 -11.74
N GLU A 40 1.20 25.36 -11.31
CA GLU A 40 2.21 26.31 -11.77
C GLU A 40 3.45 25.54 -12.23
N PRO A 41 4.31 26.12 -13.08
CA PRO A 41 5.58 25.52 -13.42
C PRO A 41 6.39 25.20 -12.17
N LEU A 42 6.93 23.99 -12.09
CA LEU A 42 7.69 23.53 -10.95
C LEU A 42 9.01 24.33 -10.85
N THR A 43 9.29 24.83 -9.66
CA THR A 43 10.55 25.50 -9.33
C THR A 43 11.42 24.63 -8.43
N ARG A 44 12.74 24.91 -8.42
CA ARG A 44 13.70 24.13 -7.63
C ARG A 44 13.42 24.16 -6.13
N ASP A 45 12.88 25.27 -5.61
CA ASP A 45 12.58 25.42 -4.18
C ASP A 45 11.35 24.63 -3.75
N GLN A 46 10.51 24.20 -4.69
CA GLN A 46 9.35 23.35 -4.46
C GLN A 46 9.71 21.85 -4.40
N VAL A 47 10.98 21.50 -4.64
CA VAL A 47 11.48 20.12 -4.62
C VAL A 47 12.35 19.90 -3.38
N LYS A 48 12.21 18.72 -2.76
CA LYS A 48 13.03 18.33 -1.60
C LYS A 48 14.50 18.29 -1.94
N LYS A 49 15.33 18.89 -1.10
CA LYS A 49 16.79 18.87 -1.26
C LYS A 49 17.40 17.51 -0.89
N LYS A 50 16.79 16.82 0.06
CA LYS A 50 17.15 15.47 0.49
C LYS A 50 15.95 14.56 0.27
N ILE A 51 16.13 13.57 -0.59
CA ILE A 51 15.12 12.58 -0.90
C ILE A 51 15.41 11.36 -0.05
N VAL A 52 14.41 10.93 0.73
CA VAL A 52 14.46 9.72 1.56
C VAL A 52 13.16 8.95 1.32
N GLY A 53 13.30 7.70 0.90
CA GLY A 53 12.21 6.81 0.55
C GLY A 53 12.53 6.04 -0.72
N HIS A 54 11.59 5.26 -1.19
CA HIS A 54 11.79 4.35 -2.31
C HIS A 54 10.71 4.51 -3.38
N TRP A 55 11.09 4.33 -4.65
CA TRP A 55 10.16 4.38 -5.78
C TRP A 55 10.05 3.04 -6.51
N GLY A 56 11.11 2.25 -6.61
CA GLY A 56 11.22 1.09 -7.49
C GLY A 56 10.08 0.08 -7.37
N THR A 57 9.70 -0.28 -6.14
CA THR A 57 8.61 -1.25 -5.87
C THR A 57 7.21 -0.61 -5.92
N VAL A 58 7.10 0.72 -5.80
CA VAL A 58 5.83 1.43 -5.57
C VAL A 58 4.80 1.24 -6.67
N PRO A 59 5.14 1.35 -7.97
CA PRO A 59 4.15 1.15 -9.03
C PRO A 59 3.53 -0.24 -9.05
N GLY A 60 4.32 -1.28 -8.75
CA GLY A 60 3.85 -2.66 -8.65
C GLY A 60 2.95 -2.85 -7.43
N GLN A 61 3.35 -2.34 -6.25
CA GLN A 61 2.52 -2.41 -5.06
C GLN A 61 1.18 -1.69 -5.24
N ASN A 62 1.17 -0.50 -5.85
CA ASN A 62 -0.07 0.21 -6.19
C ASN A 62 -0.94 -0.56 -7.19
N PHE A 63 -0.32 -1.27 -8.15
CA PHE A 63 -1.05 -2.11 -9.09
C PHE A 63 -1.73 -3.29 -8.38
N ILE A 64 -1.00 -3.99 -7.52
CA ILE A 64 -1.53 -5.09 -6.72
C ILE A 64 -2.68 -4.59 -5.84
N TYR A 65 -2.49 -3.47 -5.14
CA TYR A 65 -3.51 -2.86 -4.28
C TYR A 65 -4.80 -2.53 -5.05
N ALA A 66 -4.69 -1.87 -6.20
CA ALA A 66 -5.83 -1.51 -7.03
C ALA A 66 -6.60 -2.74 -7.53
N HIS A 67 -5.89 -3.79 -7.95
CA HIS A 67 -6.51 -5.04 -8.42
C HIS A 67 -7.07 -5.89 -7.28
N MET A 68 -6.47 -5.85 -6.10
CA MET A 68 -7.01 -6.46 -4.90
C MET A 68 -8.35 -5.81 -4.52
N ASN A 69 -8.43 -4.49 -4.49
CA ASN A 69 -9.69 -3.76 -4.27
C ASN A 69 -10.75 -4.10 -5.34
N ARG A 70 -10.33 -4.29 -6.59
CA ARG A 70 -11.24 -4.79 -7.63
C ARG A 70 -11.79 -6.18 -7.31
N ALA A 71 -10.95 -7.10 -6.83
CA ALA A 71 -11.39 -8.44 -6.46
C ALA A 71 -12.32 -8.42 -5.24
N ILE A 72 -11.98 -7.64 -4.21
CA ILE A 72 -12.82 -7.42 -3.02
C ILE A 72 -14.22 -6.95 -3.44
N ASN A 73 -14.28 -5.87 -4.24
CA ASN A 73 -15.56 -5.29 -4.65
C ASN A 73 -16.37 -6.20 -5.59
N LYS A 74 -15.69 -7.03 -6.40
CA LYS A 74 -16.36 -7.93 -7.35
C LYS A 74 -16.95 -9.14 -6.69
N TYR A 75 -16.29 -9.69 -5.69
CA TYR A 75 -16.61 -10.98 -5.10
C TYR A 75 -17.03 -10.89 -3.64
N ASP A 76 -17.12 -9.68 -3.08
CA ASP A 76 -17.44 -9.42 -1.67
C ASP A 76 -16.53 -10.21 -0.71
N LEU A 77 -15.21 -10.01 -0.87
CA LEU A 77 -14.20 -10.77 -0.14
C LEU A 77 -13.70 -10.03 1.09
N ASP A 78 -13.47 -10.76 2.17
CA ASP A 78 -12.69 -10.31 3.30
C ASP A 78 -11.19 -10.50 3.01
N MET A 79 -10.48 -9.40 2.82
CA MET A 79 -9.06 -9.44 2.47
C MET A 79 -8.20 -8.48 3.29
N VAL A 80 -7.00 -8.92 3.59
CA VAL A 80 -5.92 -8.10 4.19
C VAL A 80 -4.71 -8.10 3.25
N LEU A 81 -4.01 -6.98 3.18
CA LEU A 81 -2.76 -6.85 2.43
C LEU A 81 -1.56 -6.71 3.37
N ILE A 82 -0.56 -7.54 3.17
CA ILE A 82 0.75 -7.43 3.82
C ILE A 82 1.78 -7.03 2.75
N SER A 83 2.55 -5.98 3.04
CA SER A 83 3.64 -5.53 2.17
C SER A 83 4.97 -5.98 2.75
N GLY A 84 5.59 -6.99 2.15
CA GLY A 84 6.95 -7.41 2.46
C GLY A 84 7.98 -6.34 2.10
N PRO A 85 7.96 -5.73 0.89
CA PRO A 85 8.84 -4.60 0.57
C PRO A 85 8.35 -3.31 1.24
N GLY A 86 8.32 -3.29 2.57
CA GLY A 86 7.82 -2.21 3.40
C GLY A 86 8.55 -0.88 3.24
N HIS A 87 9.77 -0.89 2.68
CA HIS A 87 10.51 0.32 2.30
C HIS A 87 9.79 1.17 1.23
N GLY A 88 8.80 0.62 0.53
CA GLY A 88 7.90 1.35 -0.37
C GLY A 88 6.69 1.99 0.34
N GLY A 89 6.75 2.28 1.64
CA GLY A 89 5.61 2.73 2.46
C GLY A 89 4.80 3.91 1.91
N ASN A 90 5.39 4.73 1.05
CA ASN A 90 4.68 5.81 0.37
C ASN A 90 3.52 5.34 -0.53
N PHE A 91 3.54 4.08 -1.01
CA PHE A 91 2.38 3.54 -1.72
C PHE A 91 1.17 3.44 -0.79
N PHE A 92 1.39 2.94 0.42
CA PHE A 92 0.32 2.73 1.39
C PHE A 92 -0.27 4.05 1.89
N VAL A 93 0.60 5.03 2.20
CA VAL A 93 0.18 6.39 2.56
C VAL A 93 -0.63 7.04 1.42
N ALA A 94 -0.20 6.85 0.15
CA ALA A 94 -0.92 7.38 -1.01
C ALA A 94 -2.34 6.80 -1.12
N ASN A 95 -2.50 5.49 -0.97
CA ASN A 95 -3.81 4.84 -1.02
C ASN A 95 -4.70 5.25 0.16
N SER A 96 -4.19 5.23 1.40
CA SER A 96 -4.93 5.68 2.58
C SER A 96 -5.42 7.13 2.45
N TYR A 97 -4.60 8.01 1.86
CA TYR A 97 -5.01 9.39 1.59
C TYR A 97 -6.06 9.49 0.49
N LEU A 98 -5.90 8.79 -0.63
CA LEU A 98 -6.88 8.82 -1.74
C LEU A 98 -8.25 8.27 -1.34
N GLU A 99 -8.27 7.29 -0.44
CA GLU A 99 -9.49 6.69 0.09
C GLU A 99 -10.14 7.52 1.22
N GLY A 100 -9.46 8.57 1.69
CA GLY A 100 -9.96 9.46 2.72
C GLY A 100 -9.60 9.06 4.15
N HIS A 101 -9.20 7.82 4.40
CA HIS A 101 -8.89 7.31 5.75
C HIS A 101 -7.81 8.13 6.45
N TYR A 102 -6.79 8.57 5.70
CA TYR A 102 -5.73 9.39 6.26
C TYR A 102 -6.27 10.69 6.84
N SER A 103 -7.16 11.36 6.13
CA SER A 103 -7.76 12.63 6.54
C SER A 103 -8.79 12.49 7.66
N GLU A 104 -9.43 11.34 7.80
CA GLU A 104 -10.33 11.04 8.93
C GLU A 104 -9.56 11.00 10.26
N ILE A 105 -8.39 10.39 10.27
CA ILE A 105 -7.54 10.27 11.48
C ILE A 105 -6.70 11.53 11.70
N TYR A 106 -6.22 12.14 10.62
CA TYR A 106 -5.39 13.35 10.65
C TYR A 106 -6.08 14.51 9.90
N PRO A 107 -7.09 15.18 10.50
CA PRO A 107 -7.89 16.20 9.80
C PRO A 107 -7.11 17.41 9.28
N ASN A 108 -5.92 17.64 9.84
CA ASN A 108 -4.99 18.67 9.36
C ASN A 108 -4.35 18.33 8.01
N VAL A 109 -4.48 17.07 7.56
CA VAL A 109 -4.09 16.58 6.22
C VAL A 109 -5.37 16.30 5.43
N SER A 110 -6.10 17.38 5.13
CA SER A 110 -7.39 17.33 4.43
C SER A 110 -7.29 16.85 2.97
N LEU A 111 -8.41 16.35 2.41
CA LEU A 111 -8.49 15.93 1.00
C LEU A 111 -8.61 17.14 0.06
N ASP A 112 -7.61 18.01 0.09
CA ASP A 112 -7.51 19.21 -0.74
C ASP A 112 -6.04 19.54 -1.05
N LYS A 113 -5.82 20.66 -1.77
CA LYS A 113 -4.47 21.12 -2.12
C LYS A 113 -3.58 21.32 -0.90
N ASP A 114 -4.13 21.86 0.17
CA ASP A 114 -3.34 22.22 1.36
C ASP A 114 -2.99 20.96 2.17
N GLY A 115 -3.93 20.04 2.32
CA GLY A 115 -3.69 18.74 2.94
C GLY A 115 -2.70 17.90 2.15
N MET A 116 -2.82 17.85 0.82
CA MET A 116 -1.86 17.15 -0.05
C MET A 116 -0.45 17.78 0.05
N THR A 117 -0.36 19.11 0.16
CA THR A 117 0.92 19.79 0.38
C THR A 117 1.53 19.41 1.72
N ARG A 118 0.72 19.33 2.78
CA ARG A 118 1.18 18.88 4.11
C ARG A 118 1.64 17.44 4.08
N LEU A 119 0.88 16.54 3.43
CA LEU A 119 1.26 15.14 3.25
C LEU A 119 2.65 15.02 2.61
N CYS A 120 2.87 15.71 1.51
CA CYS A 120 4.16 15.72 0.83
C CYS A 120 5.29 16.27 1.72
N LYS A 121 5.05 17.36 2.44
CA LYS A 121 6.04 17.95 3.36
C LYS A 121 6.42 17.02 4.51
N GLN A 122 5.45 16.30 5.06
CA GLN A 122 5.64 15.43 6.23
C GLN A 122 6.32 14.11 5.89
N PHE A 123 6.20 13.63 4.66
CA PHE A 123 6.75 12.34 4.27
C PHE A 123 8.26 12.32 4.42
N SER A 124 8.74 11.35 5.21
CA SER A 124 10.17 11.12 5.50
C SER A 124 10.88 12.31 6.15
N PHE A 125 10.15 13.11 6.93
CA PHE A 125 10.68 14.20 7.74
C PHE A 125 10.64 13.83 9.24
N PRO A 126 11.54 14.37 10.06
CA PRO A 126 11.49 14.17 11.51
C PRO A 126 10.11 14.53 12.09
N CYS A 127 9.56 13.67 12.91
CA CYS A 127 8.22 13.78 13.49
C CYS A 127 7.08 13.82 12.45
N GLY A 128 7.35 13.45 11.22
CA GLY A 128 6.38 13.33 10.15
C GLY A 128 6.04 11.86 9.84
N ILE A 129 5.73 11.60 8.56
CA ILE A 129 5.36 10.28 8.06
C ILE A 129 6.62 9.44 7.85
N SER A 130 6.61 8.18 8.30
CA SER A 130 7.68 7.22 8.03
C SER A 130 7.85 6.95 6.53
N SER A 131 9.10 6.72 6.10
CA SER A 131 9.39 6.27 4.72
C SER A 131 8.99 4.82 4.47
N HIS A 132 8.86 4.03 5.52
CA HIS A 132 8.44 2.63 5.50
C HIS A 132 6.98 2.49 5.91
N VAL A 133 6.37 1.35 5.64
CA VAL A 133 5.06 1.02 6.19
C VAL A 133 5.16 1.09 7.72
N ALA A 134 4.25 1.81 8.35
CA ALA A 134 4.28 2.08 9.77
C ALA A 134 2.87 2.17 10.36
N PRO A 135 2.68 1.79 11.62
CA PRO A 135 1.36 1.75 12.25
C PRO A 135 0.69 3.12 12.39
N GLU A 136 1.45 4.21 12.30
CA GLU A 136 0.91 5.56 12.27
C GLU A 136 0.12 5.88 10.99
N THR A 137 0.33 5.12 9.91
CA THR A 137 -0.48 5.25 8.71
C THR A 137 -1.83 4.57 8.94
N PRO A 138 -2.96 5.29 8.80
CA PRO A 138 -4.28 4.73 9.01
C PRO A 138 -4.52 3.45 8.19
N GLY A 139 -4.98 2.40 8.87
CA GLY A 139 -5.17 1.07 8.29
C GLY A 139 -3.96 0.15 8.38
N SER A 140 -2.79 0.64 8.79
CA SER A 140 -1.62 -0.20 9.05
C SER A 140 -1.63 -0.76 10.48
N ILE A 141 -1.21 -2.02 10.63
CA ILE A 141 -1.21 -2.70 11.92
C ILE A 141 0.20 -2.75 12.52
N ASN A 142 1.20 -2.96 11.67
CA ASN A 142 2.58 -3.14 12.10
C ASN A 142 3.57 -2.44 11.16
N GLU A 143 4.82 -2.38 11.59
CA GLU A 143 5.91 -1.88 10.78
C GLU A 143 6.31 -2.89 9.70
N GLY A 144 6.52 -2.40 8.48
CA GLY A 144 6.94 -3.19 7.33
C GLY A 144 8.34 -2.82 6.87
N GLY A 145 9.37 -3.36 7.46
CA GLY A 145 10.74 -3.06 7.07
C GLY A 145 11.69 -4.24 7.26
N GLU A 146 11.24 -5.22 8.00
CA GLU A 146 12.01 -6.44 8.26
C GLU A 146 11.74 -7.47 7.17
N LEU A 147 12.74 -7.71 6.34
CA LEU A 147 12.64 -8.67 5.25
C LEU A 147 12.66 -10.12 5.77
N GLY A 148 11.77 -10.94 5.19
CA GLY A 148 11.71 -12.38 5.45
C GLY A 148 10.55 -12.82 6.35
N TYR A 149 9.76 -11.90 6.92
CA TYR A 149 8.70 -12.24 7.87
C TYR A 149 7.28 -12.09 7.29
N SER A 150 7.12 -11.49 6.12
CA SER A 150 5.81 -11.18 5.54
C SER A 150 4.92 -12.41 5.36
N ILE A 151 5.46 -13.50 4.85
CA ILE A 151 4.71 -14.77 4.69
C ILE A 151 4.32 -15.38 6.03
N ALA A 152 5.19 -15.33 7.03
CA ALA A 152 4.86 -15.84 8.37
C ALA A 152 3.70 -15.05 9.00
N HIS A 153 3.70 -13.73 8.85
CA HIS A 153 2.58 -12.87 9.25
C HIS A 153 1.29 -13.23 8.50
N ALA A 154 1.40 -13.46 7.18
CA ALA A 154 0.25 -13.84 6.37
C ALA A 154 -0.38 -15.16 6.82
N PHE A 155 0.42 -16.18 7.06
CA PHE A 155 -0.09 -17.44 7.57
C PHE A 155 -0.68 -17.29 8.98
N GLY A 156 -0.03 -16.50 9.85
CA GLY A 156 -0.53 -16.24 11.20
C GLY A 156 -1.89 -15.51 11.21
N SER A 157 -2.13 -14.63 10.26
CA SER A 157 -3.36 -13.84 10.21
C SER A 157 -4.61 -14.64 9.82
N VAL A 158 -4.45 -15.77 9.15
CA VAL A 158 -5.57 -16.58 8.62
C VAL A 158 -5.95 -17.77 9.51
N PHE A 159 -5.21 -18.04 10.60
CA PHE A 159 -5.60 -19.07 11.55
C PHE A 159 -6.97 -18.75 12.17
N ASP A 160 -7.83 -19.77 12.28
CA ASP A 160 -9.18 -19.68 12.87
C ASP A 160 -10.09 -18.65 12.19
N ASN A 161 -9.78 -18.25 10.94
CA ASN A 161 -10.58 -17.29 10.18
C ASN A 161 -10.81 -17.78 8.73
N PRO A 162 -11.77 -18.69 8.51
CA PRO A 162 -11.96 -19.38 7.24
C PRO A 162 -12.38 -18.46 6.07
N ASP A 163 -12.92 -17.29 6.37
CA ASP A 163 -13.40 -16.35 5.37
C ASP A 163 -12.30 -15.34 4.92
N LEU A 164 -11.20 -15.27 5.68
CA LEU A 164 -10.14 -14.31 5.39
C LEU A 164 -9.20 -14.78 4.29
N ILE A 165 -8.91 -13.88 3.35
CA ILE A 165 -7.82 -14.03 2.38
C ILE A 165 -6.75 -12.99 2.69
N THR A 166 -5.54 -13.43 3.06
CA THR A 166 -4.42 -12.52 3.23
C THR A 166 -3.53 -12.55 2.00
N THR A 167 -3.53 -11.44 1.27
CA THR A 167 -2.58 -11.20 0.18
C THR A 167 -1.27 -10.70 0.78
N VAL A 168 -0.16 -11.31 0.38
CA VAL A 168 1.16 -10.89 0.82
C VAL A 168 2.05 -10.62 -0.38
N ILE A 169 2.57 -9.40 -0.46
CA ILE A 169 3.59 -9.04 -1.45
C ILE A 169 4.93 -9.46 -0.88
N VAL A 170 5.61 -10.34 -1.59
CA VAL A 170 6.96 -10.80 -1.28
C VAL A 170 7.93 -10.06 -2.19
N GLY A 171 8.85 -9.29 -1.60
CA GLY A 171 9.91 -8.65 -2.36
C GLY A 171 10.93 -9.67 -2.92
N ASP A 172 11.55 -9.33 -4.05
CA ASP A 172 12.59 -10.17 -4.67
C ASP A 172 13.76 -10.45 -3.71
N GLY A 173 14.31 -9.42 -3.08
CA GLY A 173 15.36 -9.56 -2.08
C GLY A 173 14.90 -10.27 -0.80
N GLU A 174 13.64 -10.09 -0.41
CA GLU A 174 13.03 -10.79 0.72
C GLU A 174 12.92 -12.30 0.43
N ALA A 175 12.59 -12.67 -0.80
CA ALA A 175 12.44 -14.06 -1.23
C ALA A 175 13.71 -14.91 -1.04
N GLU A 176 14.87 -14.27 -1.07
CA GLU A 176 16.17 -14.90 -0.87
C GLU A 176 16.57 -15.08 0.61
N THR A 177 15.79 -14.56 1.54
CA THR A 177 16.08 -14.66 2.96
C THR A 177 15.77 -16.04 3.54
N GLY A 178 16.57 -16.48 4.51
CA GLY A 178 16.33 -17.75 5.22
C GLY A 178 14.97 -17.80 5.93
N PRO A 179 14.56 -16.75 6.67
CA PRO A 179 13.25 -16.72 7.30
C PRO A 179 12.09 -16.90 6.32
N LEU A 180 12.12 -16.27 5.16
CA LEU A 180 11.05 -16.43 4.17
C LEU A 180 11.05 -17.83 3.55
N ALA A 181 12.22 -18.36 3.22
CA ALA A 181 12.35 -19.72 2.67
C ALA A 181 11.76 -20.78 3.62
N THR A 182 11.95 -20.61 4.93
CA THR A 182 11.35 -21.51 5.93
C THR A 182 9.87 -21.26 6.13
N ALA A 183 9.43 -20.04 6.04
CA ALA A 183 8.02 -19.65 6.24
C ALA A 183 7.07 -20.25 5.18
N TRP A 184 7.55 -20.59 3.97
CA TRP A 184 6.75 -21.28 2.96
C TRP A 184 6.18 -22.61 3.45
N HIS A 185 6.86 -23.29 4.38
CA HIS A 185 6.37 -24.54 4.96
C HIS A 185 5.15 -24.36 5.87
N SER A 186 4.83 -23.12 6.24
CA SER A 186 3.70 -22.82 7.14
C SER A 186 2.35 -23.17 6.52
N ASN A 187 2.26 -23.31 5.20
CA ASN A 187 1.04 -23.79 4.52
C ASN A 187 0.58 -25.18 5.01
N LYS A 188 1.48 -25.97 5.61
CA LYS A 188 1.16 -27.30 6.15
C LYS A 188 0.37 -27.23 7.46
N PHE A 189 0.38 -26.07 8.13
CA PHE A 189 -0.33 -25.86 9.39
C PHE A 189 -1.75 -25.39 9.16
N LEU A 190 -2.10 -24.93 7.96
CA LEU A 190 -3.45 -24.48 7.64
C LEU A 190 -4.41 -25.66 7.48
N ASN A 191 -5.52 -25.59 8.16
CA ASN A 191 -6.65 -26.48 7.98
C ASN A 191 -7.70 -25.79 7.08
N PRO A 192 -7.93 -26.24 5.84
CA PRO A 192 -8.83 -25.56 4.91
C PRO A 192 -10.31 -25.53 5.35
N ALA A 193 -10.65 -26.22 6.43
CA ALA A 193 -11.99 -26.21 7.00
C ALA A 193 -12.21 -25.12 8.06
N THR A 194 -11.12 -24.65 8.70
CA THR A 194 -11.18 -23.73 9.85
C THR A 194 -10.37 -22.47 9.64
N ASP A 195 -9.40 -22.50 8.70
CA ASP A 195 -8.47 -21.42 8.46
C ASP A 195 -8.72 -20.78 7.09
N GLY A 196 -8.30 -19.53 6.96
CA GLY A 196 -8.38 -18.79 5.70
C GLY A 196 -7.29 -19.15 4.70
N ALA A 197 -7.12 -18.31 3.69
CA ALA A 197 -6.18 -18.53 2.61
C ALA A 197 -5.11 -17.44 2.53
N VAL A 198 -3.89 -17.83 2.15
CA VAL A 198 -2.80 -16.90 1.86
C VAL A 198 -2.55 -16.85 0.36
N LEU A 199 -2.53 -15.64 -0.21
CA LEU A 199 -2.21 -15.36 -1.61
C LEU A 199 -0.86 -14.64 -1.69
N PRO A 200 0.26 -15.35 -1.86
CA PRO A 200 1.55 -14.71 -2.03
C PRO A 200 1.75 -14.22 -3.47
N ILE A 201 2.30 -13.03 -3.60
CA ILE A 201 2.65 -12.39 -4.87
C ILE A 201 4.12 -11.99 -4.81
N LEU A 202 4.94 -12.61 -5.61
CA LEU A 202 6.35 -12.23 -5.77
C LEU A 202 6.45 -10.98 -6.66
N HIS A 203 7.18 -9.99 -6.18
CA HIS A 203 7.32 -8.67 -6.85
C HIS A 203 8.73 -8.11 -6.75
#